data_99abe02f87f65180e5dba54033f3e4df
#
_entry.id   99abe02f87f65180e5dba54033f3e4df
#
_cell.length_a   1.000
_cell.length_b   1.000
_cell.length_c   1.000
_cell.angle_alpha   90.00
_cell.angle_beta   90.00
_cell.angle_gamma   90.00
#
_symmetry.space_group_name_H-M   'P 1'
#
loop_
_entity.id
_entity.type
_entity.pdbx_description
1 polymer ?
#
loop_
_entity_poly.entity_id
_entity_poly.type
_entity_poly.pdbx_seq_one_letter_code
_entity_poly.pdbx_strand_id
1 'polypeptide(L)'
;MNSILENPKEALTQYVSFPSVSADSNYSEGIDGARDFICARLAELGFEINLVETPINPVILATRGDPSWPRLVIYGHYDVQPPDPLDLWTSKPFEAEERNGRLFGRGAADNKGPQIVHMSALYRVLKKNPDLPLHITYLIEGEEEIGS
;
A
#
# COMPACT_ATOMS: atom_id res chain seq x y z
N MET A 1 -0.77 21.04 -3.35
CA MET A 1 -1.39 20.24 -2.27
C MET A 1 -0.27 19.52 -1.53
N ASN A 2 -0.32 19.49 -0.20
CA ASN A 2 0.61 18.66 0.55
C ASN A 2 0.03 17.24 0.57
N SER A 3 0.74 16.30 -0.04
CA SER A 3 0.36 14.87 0.04
C SER A 3 0.84 14.27 1.36
N ILE A 4 0.09 13.32 1.93
CA ILE A 4 0.54 12.54 3.09
C ILE A 4 1.85 11.78 2.80
N LEU A 5 2.18 11.52 1.52
CA LEU A 5 3.43 10.89 1.10
C LEU A 5 4.68 11.75 1.36
N GLU A 6 4.52 13.05 1.69
CA GLU A 6 5.64 13.87 2.20
C GLU A 6 6.14 13.38 3.55
N ASN A 7 5.23 12.80 4.37
CA ASN A 7 5.55 12.20 5.66
C ASN A 7 5.28 10.68 5.63
N PRO A 8 6.27 9.86 5.23
CA PRO A 8 6.09 8.41 5.10
C PRO A 8 5.63 7.73 6.39
N LYS A 9 6.03 8.24 7.54
CA LYS A 9 5.61 7.69 8.84
C LYS A 9 4.11 7.88 9.08
N GLU A 10 3.59 9.07 8.80
CA GLU A 10 2.16 9.36 8.93
C GLU A 10 1.34 8.55 7.93
N ALA A 11 1.80 8.47 6.68
CA ALA A 11 1.17 7.65 5.65
C ALA A 11 1.11 6.18 6.04
N LEU A 12 2.22 5.62 6.57
CA LEU A 12 2.27 4.24 7.03
C LEU A 12 1.39 4.01 8.27
N THR A 13 1.37 4.94 9.22
CA THR A 13 0.50 4.87 10.40
C THR A 13 -0.96 4.78 10.00
N GLN A 14 -1.39 5.64 9.06
CA GLN A 14 -2.75 5.58 8.53
C GLN A 14 -3.02 4.29 7.76
N TYR A 15 -2.06 3.83 6.93
CA TYR A 15 -2.26 2.61 6.16
C TYR A 15 -2.35 1.36 7.04
N VAL A 16 -1.55 1.28 8.10
CA VAL A 16 -1.61 0.17 9.09
C VAL A 16 -2.95 0.13 9.81
N SER A 17 -3.64 1.27 10.00
CA SER A 17 -4.92 1.30 10.72
C SER A 17 -6.07 0.58 10.00
N PHE A 18 -5.92 0.23 8.73
CA PHE A 18 -6.86 -0.64 8.03
C PHE A 18 -6.52 -2.12 8.31
N PRO A 19 -7.34 -2.87 9.05
CA PRO A 19 -7.08 -4.27 9.36
C PRO A 19 -7.41 -5.17 8.15
N SER A 20 -6.58 -5.14 7.13
CA SER A 20 -6.80 -5.81 5.84
C SER A 20 -6.41 -7.30 5.86
N VAL A 21 -7.00 -8.07 6.77
CA VAL A 21 -6.75 -9.51 6.91
C VAL A 21 -7.53 -10.29 5.86
N SER A 22 -6.87 -10.85 4.84
CA SER A 22 -7.51 -11.57 3.74
C SER A 22 -8.06 -12.95 4.14
N ALA A 23 -7.51 -13.57 5.17
CA ALA A 23 -7.92 -14.90 5.64
C ALA A 23 -9.24 -14.93 6.43
N ASP A 24 -9.85 -13.77 6.74
CA ASP A 24 -11.07 -13.68 7.56
C ASP A 24 -12.01 -12.61 7.02
N SER A 25 -13.21 -13.02 6.58
CA SER A 25 -14.24 -12.14 6.02
C SER A 25 -14.76 -11.06 6.98
N ASN A 26 -14.55 -11.20 8.29
CA ASN A 26 -14.87 -10.14 9.26
C ASN A 26 -14.02 -8.87 9.06
N TYR A 27 -12.93 -8.96 8.31
CA TYR A 27 -12.04 -7.84 7.99
C TYR A 27 -12.28 -7.22 6.61
N SER A 28 -13.40 -7.53 5.94
CA SER A 28 -13.70 -7.01 4.59
C SER A 28 -13.66 -5.47 4.49
N GLU A 29 -14.17 -4.75 5.49
CA GLU A 29 -14.07 -3.28 5.54
C GLU A 29 -12.61 -2.80 5.63
N GLY A 30 -11.76 -3.53 6.31
CA GLY A 30 -10.32 -3.25 6.38
C GLY A 30 -9.61 -3.49 5.05
N ILE A 31 -9.98 -4.53 4.33
CA ILE A 31 -9.52 -4.83 2.96
C ILE A 31 -9.91 -3.67 2.02
N ASP A 32 -11.18 -3.29 2.00
CA ASP A 32 -11.66 -2.18 1.18
C ASP A 32 -10.97 -0.87 1.52
N GLY A 33 -10.83 -0.55 2.81
CA GLY A 33 -10.14 0.66 3.26
C GLY A 33 -8.66 0.69 2.86
N ALA A 34 -7.96 -0.44 2.95
CA ALA A 34 -6.56 -0.55 2.52
C ALA A 34 -6.41 -0.37 1.01
N ARG A 35 -7.27 -1.03 0.20
CA ARG A 35 -7.33 -0.88 -1.24
C ARG A 35 -7.57 0.58 -1.65
N ASP A 36 -8.61 1.19 -1.08
CA ASP A 36 -9.02 2.55 -1.42
C ASP A 36 -7.95 3.58 -1.01
N PHE A 37 -7.27 3.36 0.13
CA PHE A 37 -6.14 4.17 0.55
C PHE A 37 -5.03 4.16 -0.51
N ILE A 38 -4.62 2.98 -1.00
CA ILE A 38 -3.56 2.86 -2.01
C ILE A 38 -4.00 3.45 -3.34
N CYS A 39 -5.23 3.18 -3.80
CA CYS A 39 -5.78 3.77 -5.02
C CYS A 39 -5.72 5.31 -4.96
N ALA A 40 -6.12 5.90 -3.84
CA ALA A 40 -6.07 7.36 -3.66
C ALA A 40 -4.63 7.90 -3.73
N ARG A 41 -3.65 7.21 -3.14
CA ARG A 41 -2.24 7.64 -3.21
C ARG A 41 -1.67 7.52 -4.60
N LEU A 42 -1.99 6.45 -5.34
CA LEU A 42 -1.56 6.29 -6.74
C LEU A 42 -2.22 7.35 -7.65
N ALA A 43 -3.50 7.63 -7.45
CA ALA A 43 -4.20 8.70 -8.18
C ALA A 43 -3.56 10.08 -7.94
N GLU A 44 -3.16 10.41 -6.70
CA GLU A 44 -2.40 11.64 -6.38
C GLU A 44 -1.07 11.73 -7.14
N LEU A 45 -0.44 10.59 -7.45
CA LEU A 45 0.79 10.50 -8.23
C LEU A 45 0.55 10.53 -9.74
N GLY A 46 -0.70 10.66 -10.18
CA GLY A 46 -1.08 10.74 -11.59
C GLY A 46 -1.16 9.38 -12.30
N PHE A 47 -1.40 8.30 -11.55
CA PHE A 47 -1.67 6.99 -12.15
C PHE A 47 -3.11 6.87 -12.58
N GLU A 48 -3.32 6.19 -13.71
CA GLU A 48 -4.61 5.63 -14.12
C GLU A 48 -4.81 4.31 -13.36
N ILE A 49 -5.95 4.19 -12.67
CA ILE A 49 -6.26 3.04 -11.80
C ILE A 49 -7.26 2.13 -12.51
N ASN A 50 -6.92 0.86 -12.61
CA ASN A 50 -7.82 -0.20 -13.04
C ASN A 50 -7.90 -1.28 -11.95
N LEU A 51 -9.11 -1.56 -11.46
CA LEU A 51 -9.35 -2.68 -10.56
C LEU A 51 -9.70 -3.91 -11.39
N VAL A 52 -8.86 -4.93 -11.30
CA VAL A 52 -9.07 -6.21 -11.96
C VAL A 52 -9.74 -7.15 -10.97
N GLU A 53 -10.98 -7.51 -11.25
CA GLU A 53 -11.77 -8.39 -10.39
C GLU A 53 -11.13 -9.79 -10.29
N THR A 54 -11.11 -10.31 -9.08
CA THR A 54 -10.75 -11.68 -8.74
C THR A 54 -11.90 -12.32 -7.95
N PRO A 55 -11.87 -13.61 -7.65
CA PRO A 55 -12.92 -14.24 -6.86
C PRO A 55 -13.07 -13.70 -5.43
N ILE A 56 -12.04 -13.09 -4.84
CA ILE A 56 -12.05 -12.65 -3.44
C ILE A 56 -11.77 -11.14 -3.36
N ASN A 57 -10.54 -10.69 -3.70
CA ASN A 57 -10.12 -9.29 -3.53
C ASN A 57 -9.49 -8.73 -4.81
N PRO A 58 -9.98 -7.60 -5.37
CA PRO A 58 -9.50 -7.07 -6.65
C PRO A 58 -8.00 -6.77 -6.66
N VAL A 59 -7.35 -7.01 -7.80
CA VAL A 59 -5.98 -6.55 -8.06
C VAL A 59 -6.00 -5.11 -8.54
N ILE A 60 -5.19 -4.25 -7.94
CA ILE A 60 -4.96 -2.88 -8.39
C ILE A 60 -3.90 -2.92 -9.49
N LEU A 61 -4.28 -2.59 -10.71
CA LEU A 61 -3.37 -2.36 -11.82
C LEU A 61 -3.35 -0.85 -12.09
N ALA A 62 -2.26 -0.18 -11.74
CA ALA A 62 -2.13 1.26 -11.92
C ALA A 62 -0.98 1.59 -12.85
N THR A 63 -1.20 2.44 -13.85
CA THR A 63 -0.21 2.79 -14.86
C THR A 63 -0.01 4.29 -14.98
N ARG A 64 1.22 4.71 -15.27
CA ARG A 64 1.59 6.11 -15.53
C ARG A 64 2.73 6.19 -16.54
N GLY A 65 2.68 7.19 -17.42
CA GLY A 65 3.71 7.47 -18.42
C GLY A 65 3.41 6.86 -19.79
N ASP A 66 4.20 7.24 -20.81
CA ASP A 66 4.03 6.76 -22.17
C ASP A 66 4.45 5.28 -22.28
N PRO A 67 3.62 4.41 -22.91
CA PRO A 67 3.97 2.99 -23.07
C PRO A 67 5.24 2.71 -23.86
N SER A 68 5.74 3.67 -24.64
CA SER A 68 6.99 3.58 -25.40
C SER A 68 8.25 3.82 -24.54
N TRP A 69 8.09 4.37 -23.34
CA TRP A 69 9.21 4.64 -22.44
C TRP A 69 9.71 3.36 -21.73
N PRO A 70 10.94 3.40 -21.16
CA PRO A 70 11.43 2.28 -20.35
C PRO A 70 10.45 1.91 -19.26
N ARG A 71 10.20 0.61 -19.09
CA ARG A 71 9.18 0.12 -18.17
C ARG A 71 9.75 -0.23 -16.79
N LEU A 72 9.07 0.23 -15.76
CA LEU A 72 9.27 -0.18 -14.38
C LEU A 72 7.99 -0.82 -13.85
N VAL A 73 8.07 -2.05 -13.36
CA VAL A 73 6.97 -2.73 -12.69
C VAL A 73 7.26 -2.81 -11.20
N ILE A 74 6.31 -2.42 -10.38
CA ILE A 74 6.37 -2.46 -8.92
C ILE A 74 5.25 -3.37 -8.44
N TYR A 75 5.62 -4.44 -7.74
CA TYR A 75 4.68 -5.40 -7.15
C TYR A 75 4.54 -5.18 -5.65
N GLY A 76 3.36 -5.46 -5.13
CA GLY A 76 3.06 -5.49 -3.71
C GLY A 76 1.68 -6.08 -3.43
N HIS A 77 1.30 -6.13 -2.14
CA HIS A 77 -0.01 -6.59 -1.72
C HIS A 77 -0.56 -5.70 -0.59
N TYR A 78 -1.89 -5.52 -0.56
CA TYR A 78 -2.54 -4.68 0.45
C TYR A 78 -3.18 -5.47 1.60
N ASP A 79 -3.21 -6.78 1.49
CA ASP A 79 -3.64 -7.66 2.57
C ASP A 79 -2.52 -7.95 3.58
N VAL A 80 -2.89 -8.51 4.71
CA VAL A 80 -1.98 -8.85 5.80
C VAL A 80 -2.41 -10.14 6.49
N GLN A 81 -1.45 -10.82 7.15
CA GLN A 81 -1.72 -11.98 8.01
C GLN A 81 -2.61 -11.62 9.21
N PRO A 82 -3.36 -12.58 9.76
CA PRO A 82 -4.02 -12.42 11.05
C PRO A 82 -3.06 -11.95 12.14
N PRO A 83 -3.54 -11.13 13.10
CA PRO A 83 -2.68 -10.60 14.16
C PRO A 83 -2.44 -11.58 15.32
N ASP A 84 -3.04 -12.76 15.28
CA ASP A 84 -2.97 -13.73 16.37
C ASP A 84 -1.55 -14.29 16.59
N PRO A 85 -1.17 -14.63 17.83
CA PRO A 85 -1.94 -14.43 19.07
C PRO A 85 -1.85 -12.99 19.60
N LEU A 86 -3.00 -12.39 19.96
CA LEU A 86 -3.10 -10.97 20.35
C LEU A 86 -2.37 -10.62 21.63
N ASP A 87 -2.22 -11.55 22.56
CA ASP A 87 -1.56 -11.39 23.85
C ASP A 87 -0.04 -11.20 23.75
N LEU A 88 0.56 -11.51 22.61
CA LEU A 88 1.99 -11.29 22.35
C LEU A 88 2.30 -9.88 21.83
N TRP A 89 1.29 -9.10 21.50
CA TRP A 89 1.50 -7.73 21.01
C TRP A 89 1.68 -6.76 22.19
N THR A 90 2.74 -5.95 22.12
CA THR A 90 2.98 -4.87 23.09
C THR A 90 2.03 -3.68 22.88
N SER A 91 1.66 -3.42 21.61
CA SER A 91 0.65 -2.43 21.19
C SER A 91 -0.40 -3.12 20.33
N LYS A 92 -1.56 -2.49 20.12
CA LYS A 92 -2.58 -3.08 19.25
C LYS A 92 -2.06 -3.25 17.82
N PRO A 93 -2.32 -4.39 17.17
CA PRO A 93 -1.74 -4.72 15.85
C PRO A 93 -1.98 -3.66 14.77
N PHE A 94 -3.14 -3.03 14.76
CA PHE A 94 -3.57 -2.05 13.75
C PHE A 94 -3.51 -0.59 14.25
N GLU A 95 -2.87 -0.34 15.39
CA GLU A 95 -2.52 0.99 15.89
C GLU A 95 -0.98 1.10 15.89
N ALA A 96 -0.44 1.62 14.77
CA ALA A 96 1.01 1.67 14.59
C ALA A 96 1.68 2.53 15.66
N GLU A 97 2.66 1.96 16.37
CA GLU A 97 3.38 2.61 17.45
C GLU A 97 4.87 2.71 17.16
N GLU A 98 5.44 3.90 17.39
CA GLU A 98 6.89 4.08 17.29
C GLU A 98 7.59 3.75 18.60
N ARG A 99 8.54 2.81 18.56
CA ARG A 99 9.39 2.44 19.67
C ARG A 99 10.86 2.36 19.21
N ASN A 100 11.75 3.07 19.88
CA ASN A 100 13.18 3.06 19.59
C ASN A 100 13.53 3.33 18.11
N GLY A 101 12.83 4.28 17.48
CA GLY A 101 13.04 4.65 16.08
C GLY A 101 12.52 3.63 15.05
N ARG A 102 11.66 2.68 15.47
CA ARG A 102 11.01 1.69 14.61
C ARG A 102 9.50 1.77 14.76
N LEU A 103 8.77 1.62 13.66
CA LEU A 103 7.31 1.57 13.66
C LEU A 103 6.85 0.11 13.72
N PHE A 104 6.02 -0.20 14.72
CA PHE A 104 5.45 -1.52 14.96
C PHE A 104 3.96 -1.53 14.63
N GLY A 105 3.52 -2.54 13.91
CA GLY A 105 2.11 -2.78 13.55
C GLY A 105 2.01 -3.91 12.55
N ARG A 106 0.86 -4.58 12.46
CA ARG A 106 0.61 -5.64 11.46
C ARG A 106 0.65 -5.02 10.06
N GLY A 107 1.48 -5.58 9.17
CA GLY A 107 1.70 -5.06 7.83
C GLY A 107 2.76 -3.95 7.74
N ALA A 108 3.32 -3.45 8.86
CA ALA A 108 4.33 -2.39 8.82
C ALA A 108 5.61 -2.80 8.07
N ALA A 109 5.98 -4.08 8.09
CA ALA A 109 7.11 -4.62 7.35
C ALA A 109 6.66 -5.38 6.08
N ASP A 110 5.49 -6.03 6.14
CA ASP A 110 4.95 -6.89 5.11
C ASP A 110 3.47 -6.58 4.87
N ASN A 111 3.08 -5.87 3.80
CA ASN A 111 3.93 -5.25 2.78
C ASN A 111 3.66 -3.73 2.70
N LYS A 112 2.86 -3.16 3.65
CA LYS A 112 2.43 -1.75 3.66
C LYS A 112 3.61 -0.78 3.75
N GLY A 113 4.61 -1.07 4.58
CA GLY A 113 5.80 -0.24 4.73
C GLY A 113 6.59 -0.07 3.45
N PRO A 114 7.05 -1.15 2.81
CA PRO A 114 7.71 -1.09 1.50
C PRO A 114 6.92 -0.29 0.47
N GLN A 115 5.60 -0.47 0.38
CA GLN A 115 4.76 0.30 -0.54
C GLN A 115 4.81 1.81 -0.26
N ILE A 116 4.67 2.23 0.99
CA ILE A 116 4.76 3.65 1.36
C ILE A 116 6.15 4.22 1.08
N VAL A 117 7.21 3.44 1.28
CA VAL A 117 8.59 3.87 1.01
C VAL A 117 8.76 4.22 -0.47
N HIS A 118 8.41 3.32 -1.39
CA HIS A 118 8.59 3.61 -2.82
C HIS A 118 7.57 4.63 -3.36
N MET A 119 6.32 4.69 -2.86
CA MET A 119 5.37 5.74 -3.23
C MET A 119 5.86 7.13 -2.78
N SER A 120 6.40 7.24 -1.56
CA SER A 120 6.96 8.49 -1.05
C SER A 120 8.22 8.90 -1.79
N ALA A 121 9.06 7.95 -2.20
CA ALA A 121 10.21 8.21 -3.05
C ALA A 121 9.76 8.72 -4.43
N LEU A 122 8.79 8.05 -5.05
CA LEU A 122 8.24 8.46 -6.35
C LEU A 122 7.58 9.84 -6.28
N TYR A 123 6.81 10.14 -5.23
CA TYR A 123 6.25 11.48 -4.99
C TYR A 123 7.33 12.56 -5.04
N ARG A 124 8.46 12.35 -4.35
CA ARG A 124 9.58 13.31 -4.32
C ARG A 124 10.28 13.44 -5.68
N VAL A 125 10.40 12.34 -6.41
CA VAL A 125 10.97 12.32 -7.76
C VAL A 125 10.07 13.09 -8.72
N LEU A 126 8.76 12.81 -8.74
CA LEU A 126 7.79 13.45 -9.61
C LEU A 126 7.59 14.93 -9.30
N LYS A 127 7.71 15.32 -8.03
CA LYS A 127 7.69 16.75 -7.63
C LYS A 127 8.83 17.56 -8.27
N LYS A 128 9.99 16.90 -8.52
CA LYS A 128 11.15 17.53 -9.16
C LYS A 128 11.18 17.33 -10.67
N ASN A 129 10.63 16.21 -11.15
CA ASN A 129 10.66 15.78 -12.55
C ASN A 129 9.27 15.28 -12.94
N PRO A 130 8.29 16.20 -13.19
CA PRO A 130 6.91 15.79 -13.50
C PRO A 130 6.80 14.96 -14.78
N ASP A 131 7.71 15.19 -15.74
CA ASP A 131 7.78 14.51 -17.03
C ASP A 131 8.79 13.34 -17.03
N LEU A 132 8.95 12.68 -15.88
CA LEU A 132 9.85 11.52 -15.73
C LEU A 132 9.60 10.50 -16.84
N PRO A 133 10.59 10.22 -17.74
CA PRO A 133 10.38 9.38 -18.92
C PRO A 133 10.45 7.89 -18.57
N LEU A 134 9.52 7.44 -17.73
CA LEU A 134 9.29 6.04 -17.35
C LEU A 134 7.83 5.68 -17.51
N HIS A 135 7.57 4.51 -18.07
CA HIS A 135 6.27 3.87 -17.98
C HIS A 135 6.23 3.00 -16.73
N ILE A 136 5.52 3.47 -15.69
CA ILE A 136 5.48 2.80 -14.38
C ILE A 136 4.16 2.05 -14.26
N THR A 137 4.25 0.78 -13.87
CA THR A 137 3.10 -0.07 -13.57
C THR A 137 3.19 -0.54 -12.13
N TYR A 138 2.17 -0.26 -11.32
CA TYR A 138 1.94 -0.93 -10.04
C TYR A 138 0.98 -2.09 -10.25
N LEU A 139 1.34 -3.26 -9.73
CA LEU A 139 0.49 -4.43 -9.60
C LEU A 139 0.43 -4.74 -8.12
N ILE A 140 -0.74 -4.53 -7.50
CA ILE A 140 -0.92 -4.70 -6.05
C ILE A 140 -2.15 -5.57 -5.83
N GLU A 141 -1.94 -6.72 -5.22
CA GLU A 141 -2.98 -7.70 -4.95
C GLU A 141 -3.49 -7.69 -3.50
N GLY A 142 -4.59 -8.39 -3.24
CA GLY A 142 -5.20 -8.49 -1.92
C GLY A 142 -5.37 -9.91 -1.40
N GLU A 143 -4.62 -10.88 -1.95
CA GLU A 143 -4.74 -12.31 -1.66
C GLU A 143 -3.38 -12.99 -1.43
N GLU A 144 -2.27 -12.21 -1.36
CA GLU A 144 -0.91 -12.76 -1.22
C GLU A 144 -0.78 -13.65 0.02
N GLU A 145 -1.34 -13.22 1.13
CA GLU A 145 -1.24 -13.86 2.43
C GLU A 145 -2.14 -15.11 2.57
N ILE A 146 -2.90 -15.42 1.54
CA ILE A 146 -3.72 -16.66 1.43
C ILE A 146 -3.33 -17.51 0.22
N GLY A 147 -2.26 -17.12 -0.50
CA GLY A 147 -1.64 -17.95 -1.55
C GLY A 147 -2.08 -17.63 -2.96
N SER A 148 -2.51 -16.39 -3.21
CA SER A 148 -2.89 -15.81 -4.52
C SER A 148 -3.49 -16.78 -5.52
#